data_bd1e59c94987d58e074aa72e3cc811c0
#
_entry.id   bd1e59c94987d58e074aa72e3cc811c0
#
_cell.length_a   1.000
_cell.length_b   1.000
_cell.length_c   1.000
_cell.angle_alpha   90.00
_cell.angle_beta   90.00
_cell.angle_gamma   90.00
#
_symmetry.space_group_name_H-M   'P 1'
#
loop_
_entity.id
_entity.type
_entity.pdbx_description
1 polymer ?
#
loop_
_entity_poly.entity_id
_entity_poly.type
_entity_poly.pdbx_seq_one_letter_code
_entity_poly.pdbx_strand_id
1 'polypeptide(L)'
;NRFLLEYFPEGTGFGPLDAGGELSDPADLPVADVAAFSIDDATTTEIDDAFSVTPLTLGSFRIGIHIAAPALGIASGSPLDRVVAKRLSTVYLPGNKITMLPETVIHHYTLGEERLCPALSMYLDVADDFTITATHSRIEQVKIAANLRHDTLEQHFNEYTLAGNSLDHPFGKELRALWNFACKMEALRGKASDSNNEKIDYSFNVKDDHVTISERRRGSPIDKVVSELMIYVNAEWGKQLADGGVAGIYRSQSGGKVRMSTSPAPHQGLGVSQY
;
A
#
# COMPACT_ATOMS: atom_id res chain seq x y z
N ASN A 1 -10.81 29.51 -4.71
CA ASN A 1 -10.76 28.08 -4.96
C ASN A 1 -12.00 27.41 -4.38
N ARG A 2 -12.98 27.03 -5.27
CA ARG A 2 -14.28 26.46 -4.87
C ARG A 2 -14.15 25.20 -4.02
N PHE A 3 -13.23 24.30 -4.38
CA PHE A 3 -12.96 23.07 -3.66
C PHE A 3 -12.61 23.33 -2.18
N LEU A 4 -11.69 24.26 -1.92
CA LEU A 4 -11.30 24.58 -0.54
C LEU A 4 -12.45 25.19 0.26
N LEU A 5 -13.25 26.06 -0.37
CA LEU A 5 -14.41 26.66 0.30
C LEU A 5 -15.50 25.63 0.60
N GLU A 6 -15.65 24.61 -0.23
CA GLU A 6 -16.68 23.57 -0.09
C GLU A 6 -16.28 22.50 0.93
N TYR A 7 -15.04 22.00 0.87
CA TYR A 7 -14.59 20.88 1.67
C TYR A 7 -13.73 21.27 2.89
N PHE A 8 -13.14 22.45 2.88
CA PHE A 8 -12.29 22.97 3.95
C PHE A 8 -12.63 24.43 4.28
N PRO A 9 -13.89 24.71 4.68
CA PRO A 9 -14.34 26.10 4.91
C PRO A 9 -13.59 26.78 6.07
N GLU A 10 -13.07 26.01 7.02
CA GLU A 10 -12.31 26.49 8.18
C GLU A 10 -10.78 26.47 7.94
N GLY A 11 -10.34 26.15 6.70
CA GLY A 11 -8.96 25.99 6.34
C GLY A 11 -8.47 24.53 6.38
N THR A 12 -7.25 24.31 5.88
CA THR A 12 -6.66 22.98 5.73
C THR A 12 -5.81 22.53 6.92
N GLY A 13 -5.50 23.41 7.87
CA GLY A 13 -4.77 23.11 9.10
C GLY A 13 -5.60 22.29 10.10
N PHE A 14 -4.97 21.81 11.14
CA PHE A 14 -5.63 21.08 12.24
C PHE A 14 -5.78 21.94 13.49
N GLY A 15 -5.25 23.19 13.46
CA GLY A 15 -5.29 24.11 14.59
C GLY A 15 -4.60 23.55 15.83
N PRO A 16 -5.29 23.49 17.01
CA PRO A 16 -4.68 22.95 18.23
C PRO A 16 -4.23 21.48 18.12
N LEU A 17 -4.76 20.74 17.15
CA LEU A 17 -4.42 19.33 16.92
C LEU A 17 -3.15 19.14 16.09
N ASP A 18 -2.54 20.22 15.54
CA ASP A 18 -1.27 20.15 14.82
C ASP A 18 -0.12 19.64 15.70
N ALA A 19 -0.22 19.84 17.00
CA ALA A 19 0.71 19.29 17.99
C ALA A 19 0.56 17.75 18.18
N GLY A 20 -0.39 17.12 17.51
CA GLY A 20 -0.60 15.67 17.50
C GLY A 20 -1.39 15.11 18.70
N GLY A 21 -1.66 15.90 19.73
CA GLY A 21 -2.23 15.40 20.97
C GLY A 21 -1.35 14.33 21.64
N GLU A 22 -1.85 13.68 22.69
CA GLU A 22 -1.20 12.50 23.26
C GLU A 22 -1.48 11.29 22.37
N LEU A 23 -0.52 10.94 21.51
CA LEU A 23 -0.51 9.66 20.82
C LEU A 23 -0.10 8.60 21.87
N SER A 24 -0.96 7.68 22.13
CA SER A 24 -0.67 6.57 23.04
C SER A 24 -0.59 5.27 22.24
N ASP A 25 0.61 4.91 21.80
CA ASP A 25 0.81 3.57 21.27
C ASP A 25 0.52 2.52 22.34
N PRO A 26 -0.02 1.37 21.94
CA PRO A 26 -0.10 0.24 22.86
C PRO A 26 1.29 -0.05 23.43
N ALA A 27 1.42 -0.07 24.75
CA ALA A 27 2.63 -0.54 25.38
C ALA A 27 2.88 -2.00 24.96
N ASP A 28 4.14 -2.37 24.76
CA ASP A 28 4.58 -3.75 24.56
C ASP A 28 4.12 -4.45 23.27
N LEU A 29 4.08 -3.74 22.14
CA LEU A 29 3.94 -4.42 20.84
C LEU A 29 5.16 -5.34 20.58
N PRO A 30 4.93 -6.60 20.17
CA PRO A 30 6.03 -7.48 19.80
C PRO A 30 6.82 -6.90 18.62
N VAL A 31 8.13 -7.11 18.62
CA VAL A 31 8.98 -6.70 17.49
C VAL A 31 9.06 -7.84 16.49
N ALA A 32 8.77 -7.52 15.22
CA ALA A 32 8.89 -8.49 14.13
C ALA A 32 10.37 -8.77 13.81
N ASP A 33 10.70 -10.04 13.64
CA ASP A 33 12.03 -10.47 13.19
C ASP A 33 12.06 -10.50 11.65
N VAL A 34 11.98 -9.31 11.04
CA VAL A 34 12.01 -9.12 9.58
C VAL A 34 12.80 -7.87 9.21
N ALA A 35 13.36 -7.87 8.00
CA ALA A 35 13.90 -6.68 7.35
C ALA A 35 12.89 -6.21 6.29
N ALA A 36 12.01 -5.29 6.67
CA ALA A 36 11.01 -4.76 5.77
C ALA A 36 11.56 -3.61 4.92
N PHE A 37 11.04 -3.45 3.71
CA PHE A 37 11.33 -2.33 2.82
C PHE A 37 10.04 -1.83 2.16
N SER A 38 9.95 -0.52 1.94
CA SER A 38 8.87 0.07 1.17
C SER A 38 9.28 0.33 -0.28
N ILE A 39 8.29 0.56 -1.15
CA ILE A 39 8.51 0.97 -2.54
C ILE A 39 7.58 2.15 -2.84
N ASP A 40 8.13 3.34 -2.96
CA ASP A 40 7.39 4.59 -3.05
C ASP A 40 7.92 5.51 -4.15
N ASP A 41 7.12 6.49 -4.55
CA ASP A 41 7.59 7.58 -5.41
C ASP A 41 8.63 8.45 -4.67
N ALA A 42 9.55 9.08 -5.42
CA ALA A 42 10.65 9.87 -4.87
C ALA A 42 10.22 10.98 -3.89
N THR A 43 9.01 11.50 -4.08
CA THR A 43 8.46 12.61 -3.26
C THR A 43 7.55 12.16 -2.13
N THR A 44 7.30 10.85 -1.98
CA THR A 44 6.43 10.31 -0.94
C THR A 44 7.05 10.51 0.44
N THR A 45 6.28 11.12 1.34
CA THR A 45 6.65 11.33 2.75
C THR A 45 5.75 10.58 3.72
N GLU A 46 4.58 10.14 3.27
CA GLU A 46 3.63 9.28 3.99
C GLU A 46 3.79 7.87 3.44
N ILE A 47 4.59 7.05 4.11
CA ILE A 47 4.87 5.68 3.69
C ILE A 47 3.95 4.77 4.47
N ASP A 48 2.97 4.20 3.78
CA ASP A 48 1.85 3.48 4.38
C ASP A 48 2.01 1.96 4.28
N ASP A 49 2.80 1.45 3.34
CA ASP A 49 3.03 0.02 3.13
C ASP A 49 4.51 -0.34 2.99
N ALA A 50 4.86 -1.51 3.49
CA ALA A 50 6.17 -2.10 3.36
C ALA A 50 6.05 -3.63 3.23
N PHE A 51 7.09 -4.25 2.70
CA PHE A 51 7.14 -5.67 2.41
C PHE A 51 8.36 -6.32 3.04
N SER A 52 8.24 -7.59 3.40
CA SER A 52 9.37 -8.42 3.78
C SER A 52 9.27 -9.80 3.15
N VAL A 53 10.41 -10.43 2.92
CA VAL A 53 10.48 -11.82 2.48
C VAL A 53 11.48 -12.56 3.35
N THR A 54 11.02 -13.59 4.04
CA THR A 54 11.85 -14.41 4.92
C THR A 54 11.89 -15.84 4.40
N PRO A 55 13.06 -16.40 4.09
CA PRO A 55 13.15 -17.81 3.72
C PRO A 55 12.65 -18.72 4.84
N LEU A 56 11.89 -19.75 4.47
CA LEU A 56 11.47 -20.84 5.33
C LEU A 56 12.23 -22.13 4.94
N THR A 57 11.76 -23.27 5.38
CA THR A 57 12.36 -24.56 5.04
C THR A 57 11.91 -25.05 3.66
N LEU A 58 12.75 -25.87 2.98
CA LEU A 58 12.39 -26.58 1.75
C LEU A 58 11.99 -25.70 0.55
N GLY A 59 12.61 -24.53 0.39
CA GLY A 59 12.34 -23.64 -0.74
C GLY A 59 11.09 -22.76 -0.56
N SER A 60 10.31 -22.96 0.51
CA SER A 60 9.22 -22.06 0.87
C SER A 60 9.74 -20.76 1.48
N PHE A 61 8.91 -19.75 1.50
CA PHE A 61 9.24 -18.44 2.09
C PHE A 61 8.00 -17.78 2.66
N ARG A 62 8.20 -16.80 3.53
CA ARG A 62 7.15 -15.97 4.11
C ARG A 62 7.21 -14.60 3.52
N ILE A 63 6.10 -14.12 2.94
CA ILE A 63 5.90 -12.73 2.56
C ILE A 63 5.22 -12.02 3.75
N GLY A 64 5.79 -10.90 4.19
CA GLY A 64 5.15 -9.96 5.08
C GLY A 64 4.64 -8.76 4.28
N ILE A 65 3.40 -8.34 4.56
CA ILE A 65 2.80 -7.09 4.07
C ILE A 65 2.48 -6.28 5.31
N HIS A 66 3.13 -5.14 5.48
CA HIS A 66 3.09 -4.33 6.68
C HIS A 66 2.43 -3.00 6.36
N ILE A 67 1.32 -2.67 7.03
CA ILE A 67 0.57 -1.43 6.82
C ILE A 67 0.70 -0.56 8.06
N ALA A 68 1.06 0.71 7.86
CA ALA A 68 1.11 1.70 8.92
C ALA A 68 -0.20 1.75 9.71
N ALA A 69 -0.12 1.80 11.03
CA ALA A 69 -1.28 1.62 11.90
C ALA A 69 -1.59 2.87 12.77
N PRO A 70 -1.85 4.07 12.18
CA PRO A 70 -2.09 5.28 12.96
C PRO A 70 -3.33 5.19 13.87
N ALA A 71 -4.28 4.32 13.56
CA ALA A 71 -5.45 4.10 14.41
C ALA A 71 -5.10 3.54 15.80
N LEU A 72 -3.91 2.99 16.00
CA LEU A 72 -3.48 2.49 17.31
C LEU A 72 -3.33 3.63 18.34
N GLY A 73 -2.87 4.80 17.90
CA GLY A 73 -2.68 5.95 18.79
C GLY A 73 -3.80 6.99 18.71
N ILE A 74 -4.83 6.79 17.89
CA ILE A 74 -5.95 7.72 17.77
C ILE A 74 -7.18 7.13 18.47
N ALA A 75 -7.48 7.65 19.66
CA ALA A 75 -8.65 7.16 20.40
C ALA A 75 -9.96 7.48 19.67
N SER A 76 -10.84 6.47 19.56
CA SER A 76 -12.16 6.63 18.97
C SER A 76 -12.96 7.72 19.67
N GLY A 77 -13.61 8.61 18.91
CA GLY A 77 -14.37 9.76 19.42
C GLY A 77 -13.51 10.91 19.95
N SER A 78 -12.18 10.85 19.83
CA SER A 78 -11.29 11.96 20.18
C SER A 78 -11.51 13.18 19.25
N PRO A 79 -11.04 14.37 19.60
CA PRO A 79 -11.08 15.52 18.70
C PRO A 79 -10.39 15.23 17.36
N LEU A 80 -9.26 14.53 17.37
CA LEU A 80 -8.54 14.15 16.16
C LEU A 80 -9.34 13.15 15.32
N ASP A 81 -9.88 12.09 15.92
CA ASP A 81 -10.72 11.11 15.23
C ASP A 81 -11.90 11.78 14.50
N ARG A 82 -12.57 12.75 15.15
CA ARG A 82 -13.68 13.49 14.51
C ARG A 82 -13.25 14.32 13.30
N VAL A 83 -12.05 14.90 13.31
CA VAL A 83 -11.51 15.65 12.17
C VAL A 83 -11.12 14.71 11.05
N VAL A 84 -10.43 13.64 11.37
CA VAL A 84 -9.98 12.61 10.41
C VAL A 84 -11.17 11.95 9.73
N ALA A 85 -12.23 11.60 10.49
CA ALA A 85 -13.47 11.04 9.97
C ALA A 85 -14.20 11.95 8.97
N LYS A 86 -14.00 13.28 9.05
CA LYS A 86 -14.53 14.23 8.06
C LYS A 86 -13.63 14.38 6.83
N ARG A 87 -12.29 14.26 7.00
CA ARG A 87 -11.32 14.41 5.90
C ARG A 87 -11.29 13.20 4.98
N LEU A 88 -11.42 12.00 5.52
CA LEU A 88 -11.53 10.71 4.83
C LEU A 88 -10.27 10.24 4.08
N SER A 89 -9.45 11.15 3.57
CA SER A 89 -8.22 10.84 2.82
C SER A 89 -7.30 12.04 2.72
N THR A 90 -6.03 11.79 2.40
CA THR A 90 -5.11 12.83 1.92
C THR A 90 -5.50 13.21 0.49
N VAL A 91 -5.58 14.51 0.20
CA VAL A 91 -5.89 15.05 -1.14
C VAL A 91 -4.60 15.52 -1.78
N TYR A 92 -4.24 14.90 -2.88
CA TYR A 92 -3.05 15.27 -3.66
C TYR A 92 -3.43 16.28 -4.74
N LEU A 93 -2.69 17.37 -4.78
CA LEU A 93 -2.84 18.46 -5.76
C LEU A 93 -1.48 18.69 -6.43
N PRO A 94 -1.42 19.19 -7.67
CA PRO A 94 -0.16 19.57 -8.28
C PRO A 94 0.60 20.58 -7.39
N GLY A 95 1.79 20.19 -6.94
CA GLY A 95 2.65 21.02 -6.07
C GLY A 95 2.21 21.16 -4.61
N ASN A 96 1.14 20.51 -4.16
CA ASN A 96 0.65 20.56 -2.79
C ASN A 96 -0.12 19.30 -2.39
N LYS A 97 -0.28 19.07 -1.09
CA LYS A 97 -1.19 18.06 -0.54
C LYS A 97 -1.92 18.60 0.68
N ILE A 98 -3.13 18.12 0.89
CA ILE A 98 -3.91 18.37 2.10
C ILE A 98 -4.01 17.03 2.83
N THR A 99 -3.29 16.91 3.93
CA THR A 99 -3.15 15.63 4.64
C THR A 99 -4.43 15.27 5.41
N MET A 100 -4.71 13.98 5.51
CA MET A 100 -5.78 13.44 6.35
C MET A 100 -5.42 13.58 7.84
N LEU A 101 -4.16 13.40 8.17
CA LEU A 101 -3.62 13.42 9.54
C LEU A 101 -2.67 14.61 9.74
N PRO A 102 -2.52 15.11 10.98
CA PRO A 102 -1.48 16.08 11.31
C PRO A 102 -0.07 15.53 11.00
N GLU A 103 0.85 16.42 10.67
CA GLU A 103 2.24 16.08 10.33
C GLU A 103 2.93 15.28 11.45
N THR A 104 2.67 15.62 12.72
CA THR A 104 3.19 14.90 13.88
C THR A 104 2.73 13.44 13.93
N VAL A 105 1.48 13.17 13.57
CA VAL A 105 0.93 11.80 13.50
C VAL A 105 1.52 11.05 12.32
N ILE A 106 1.58 11.70 11.15
CA ILE A 106 2.20 11.11 9.95
C ILE A 106 3.63 10.72 10.25
N HIS A 107 4.42 11.63 10.81
CA HIS A 107 5.83 11.36 11.15
C HIS A 107 5.99 10.21 12.15
N HIS A 108 5.04 10.05 13.07
CA HIS A 108 5.08 8.98 14.07
C HIS A 108 4.83 7.60 13.46
N TYR A 109 3.83 7.48 12.56
CA TYR A 109 3.37 6.20 12.01
C TYR A 109 3.92 5.86 10.63
N THR A 110 4.49 6.82 9.88
CA THR A 110 5.09 6.51 8.58
C THR A 110 6.17 5.42 8.71
N LEU A 111 6.16 4.45 7.79
CA LEU A 111 7.12 3.35 7.77
C LEU A 111 8.50 3.83 7.28
N GLY A 112 9.12 4.69 8.10
CA GLY A 112 10.39 5.36 7.79
C GLY A 112 11.60 4.45 7.99
N GLU A 113 12.58 4.57 7.08
CA GLU A 113 13.84 3.84 7.11
C GLU A 113 14.58 3.99 8.46
N GLU A 114 15.26 2.93 8.86
CA GLU A 114 16.03 2.81 10.11
C GLU A 114 15.18 2.92 11.39
N ARG A 115 13.85 2.84 11.29
CA ARG A 115 12.94 2.96 12.43
C ARG A 115 12.20 1.65 12.71
N LEU A 116 11.79 1.50 13.98
CA LEU A 116 10.73 0.60 14.40
C LEU A 116 9.40 1.34 14.33
N CYS A 117 8.46 0.82 13.54
CA CYS A 117 7.19 1.45 13.28
C CYS A 117 6.03 0.52 13.64
N PRO A 118 4.98 1.00 14.33
CA PRO A 118 3.79 0.22 14.58
C PRO A 118 3.09 -0.09 13.25
N ALA A 119 2.79 -1.36 13.03
CA ALA A 119 2.15 -1.82 11.81
C ALA A 119 1.12 -2.92 12.07
N LEU A 120 0.10 -2.97 11.22
CA LEU A 120 -0.72 -4.16 11.04
C LEU A 120 -0.07 -4.99 9.93
N SER A 121 0.45 -6.15 10.29
CA SER A 121 1.15 -7.04 9.38
C SER A 121 0.28 -8.23 8.98
N MET A 122 0.29 -8.57 7.69
CA MET A 122 -0.19 -9.85 7.18
C MET A 122 1.00 -10.67 6.71
N TYR A 123 1.07 -11.91 7.17
CA TYR A 123 2.07 -12.88 6.74
C TYR A 123 1.45 -13.98 5.91
N LEU A 124 2.08 -14.28 4.79
CA LEU A 124 1.71 -15.35 3.86
C LEU A 124 2.84 -16.37 3.82
N ASP A 125 2.60 -17.60 4.25
CA ASP A 125 3.54 -18.70 4.01
C ASP A 125 3.28 -19.23 2.61
N VAL A 126 4.31 -19.22 1.79
CA VAL A 126 4.24 -19.48 0.35
C VAL A 126 5.14 -20.63 0.01
N ALA A 127 4.59 -21.64 -0.68
CA ALA A 127 5.35 -22.78 -1.20
C ALA A 127 6.23 -22.36 -2.40
N ASP A 128 7.10 -23.24 -2.84
CA ASP A 128 8.01 -23.03 -3.98
C ASP A 128 7.28 -22.77 -5.31
N ASP A 129 6.04 -23.26 -5.46
CA ASP A 129 5.16 -23.01 -6.61
C ASP A 129 4.34 -21.70 -6.46
N PHE A 130 4.61 -20.88 -5.47
CA PHE A 130 3.90 -19.64 -5.12
C PHE A 130 2.45 -19.85 -4.64
N THR A 131 2.09 -21.06 -4.19
CA THR A 131 0.80 -21.33 -3.54
C THR A 131 0.86 -20.88 -2.08
N ILE A 132 -0.16 -20.14 -1.63
CA ILE A 132 -0.29 -19.72 -0.22
C ILE A 132 -0.73 -20.93 0.61
N THR A 133 0.05 -21.29 1.62
CA THR A 133 -0.20 -22.44 2.51
C THR A 133 -0.76 -22.02 3.86
N ALA A 134 -0.44 -20.81 4.32
CA ALA A 134 -0.97 -20.25 5.55
C ALA A 134 -1.02 -18.71 5.47
N THR A 135 -1.95 -18.12 6.22
CA THR A 135 -2.09 -16.67 6.35
C THR A 135 -2.37 -16.32 7.81
N HIS A 136 -1.69 -15.32 8.34
CA HIS A 136 -2.00 -14.79 9.65
C HIS A 136 -1.70 -13.30 9.72
N SER A 137 -2.40 -12.58 10.59
CA SER A 137 -2.20 -11.15 10.83
C SER A 137 -1.87 -10.87 12.28
N ARG A 138 -1.08 -9.84 12.53
CA ARG A 138 -0.76 -9.34 13.86
C ARG A 138 -0.45 -7.86 13.87
N ILE A 139 -0.62 -7.24 15.03
CA ILE A 139 -0.16 -5.88 15.29
C ILE A 139 1.20 -5.99 15.96
N GLU A 140 2.20 -5.27 15.46
CA GLU A 140 3.59 -5.40 15.89
C GLU A 140 4.41 -4.16 15.53
N GLN A 141 5.64 -4.09 16.06
CA GLN A 141 6.67 -3.15 15.62
C GLN A 141 7.49 -3.77 14.50
N VAL A 142 7.59 -3.09 13.36
CA VAL A 142 8.34 -3.56 12.20
C VAL A 142 9.55 -2.67 11.98
N LYS A 143 10.74 -3.28 11.85
CA LYS A 143 11.94 -2.55 11.46
C LYS A 143 11.96 -2.33 9.96
N ILE A 144 12.00 -1.07 9.54
CA ILE A 144 12.12 -0.70 8.13
C ILE A 144 13.61 -0.59 7.79
N ALA A 145 14.08 -1.50 6.94
CA ALA A 145 15.49 -1.58 6.55
C ALA A 145 15.83 -0.62 5.40
N ALA A 146 14.84 -0.31 4.54
CA ALA A 146 15.03 0.63 3.43
C ALA A 146 13.69 1.20 2.94
N ASN A 147 13.71 2.44 2.47
CA ASN A 147 12.64 3.02 1.66
C ASN A 147 13.11 3.13 0.20
N LEU A 148 12.80 2.13 -0.60
CA LEU A 148 13.17 2.07 -2.01
C LEU A 148 12.36 3.10 -2.80
N ARG A 149 13.01 3.76 -3.77
CA ARG A 149 12.37 4.78 -4.59
C ARG A 149 12.15 4.24 -6.01
N HIS A 150 10.94 4.44 -6.52
CA HIS A 150 10.50 3.88 -7.80
C HIS A 150 11.46 4.22 -8.94
N ASP A 151 11.88 5.47 -9.05
CA ASP A 151 12.76 5.97 -10.11
C ASP A 151 14.16 5.33 -10.12
N THR A 152 14.73 5.09 -8.93
CA THR A 152 16.03 4.43 -8.79
C THR A 152 15.89 2.91 -8.90
N LEU A 153 14.83 2.35 -8.34
CA LEU A 153 14.59 0.91 -8.36
C LEU A 153 14.31 0.40 -9.79
N GLU A 154 13.63 1.17 -10.63
CA GLU A 154 13.30 0.79 -12.00
C GLU A 154 14.53 0.52 -12.87
N GLN A 155 15.68 1.13 -12.54
CA GLN A 155 16.96 0.87 -13.23
C GLN A 155 17.45 -0.57 -12.99
N HIS A 156 17.13 -1.15 -11.85
CA HIS A 156 17.55 -2.49 -11.42
C HIS A 156 16.43 -3.53 -11.51
N PHE A 157 15.18 -3.11 -11.49
CA PHE A 157 14.02 -3.98 -11.44
C PHE A 157 12.99 -3.60 -12.50
N ASN A 158 13.14 -4.15 -13.69
CA ASN A 158 12.33 -3.92 -14.87
C ASN A 158 12.21 -5.21 -15.69
N GLU A 159 11.44 -5.20 -16.75
CA GLU A 159 11.20 -6.38 -17.60
C GLU A 159 12.51 -6.99 -18.15
N TYR A 160 13.47 -6.15 -18.52
CA TYR A 160 14.75 -6.61 -19.05
C TYR A 160 15.58 -7.34 -17.98
N THR A 161 15.71 -6.76 -16.79
CA THR A 161 16.46 -7.38 -15.68
C THR A 161 15.76 -8.62 -15.16
N LEU A 162 14.42 -8.66 -15.21
CA LEU A 162 13.62 -9.81 -14.84
C LEU A 162 13.75 -10.98 -15.81
N ALA A 163 14.02 -10.75 -17.08
CA ALA A 163 14.34 -11.79 -18.05
C ALA A 163 15.71 -12.46 -17.77
N GLY A 164 16.59 -11.79 -17.05
CA GLY A 164 17.84 -12.34 -16.55
C GLY A 164 17.68 -13.18 -15.27
N ASN A 165 18.74 -13.91 -14.91
CA ASN A 165 18.71 -14.79 -13.72
C ASN A 165 19.09 -14.09 -12.42
N SER A 166 19.62 -12.86 -12.46
CA SER A 166 20.11 -12.14 -11.29
C SER A 166 19.66 -10.69 -11.35
N LEU A 167 19.14 -10.19 -10.23
CA LEU A 167 18.88 -8.77 -10.02
C LEU A 167 20.05 -8.23 -9.18
N ASP A 168 20.77 -7.26 -9.74
CA ASP A 168 21.87 -6.57 -9.05
C ASP A 168 21.32 -5.48 -8.14
N HIS A 169 20.77 -5.91 -7.00
CA HIS A 169 20.19 -5.03 -5.99
C HIS A 169 20.28 -5.71 -4.62
N PRO A 170 20.48 -4.97 -3.50
CA PRO A 170 20.52 -5.55 -2.15
C PRO A 170 19.29 -6.40 -1.81
N PHE A 171 18.09 -6.00 -2.28
CA PHE A 171 16.84 -6.73 -2.14
C PHE A 171 16.45 -7.53 -3.40
N GLY A 172 17.41 -7.89 -4.24
CA GLY A 172 17.15 -8.54 -5.54
C GLY A 172 16.44 -9.89 -5.42
N LYS A 173 16.74 -10.68 -4.38
CA LYS A 173 16.09 -11.98 -4.12
C LYS A 173 14.65 -11.79 -3.67
N GLU A 174 14.42 -10.86 -2.76
CA GLU A 174 13.11 -10.51 -2.22
C GLU A 174 12.21 -9.96 -3.34
N LEU A 175 12.69 -9.01 -4.12
CA LEU A 175 11.99 -8.44 -5.26
C LEU A 175 11.62 -9.50 -6.31
N ARG A 176 12.52 -10.45 -6.58
CA ARG A 176 12.25 -11.57 -7.47
C ARG A 176 11.15 -12.49 -6.93
N ALA A 177 11.19 -12.79 -5.64
CA ALA A 177 10.16 -13.60 -5.00
C ALA A 177 8.78 -12.90 -5.05
N LEU A 178 8.74 -11.60 -4.72
CA LEU A 178 7.51 -10.79 -4.78
C LEU A 178 6.97 -10.68 -6.21
N TRP A 179 7.84 -10.54 -7.22
CA TRP A 179 7.44 -10.52 -8.62
C TRP A 179 6.77 -11.83 -9.04
N ASN A 180 7.39 -12.95 -8.76
CA ASN A 180 6.85 -14.26 -9.13
C ASN A 180 5.52 -14.51 -8.41
N PHE A 181 5.41 -14.13 -7.14
CA PHE A 181 4.16 -14.17 -6.39
C PHE A 181 3.09 -13.27 -7.02
N ALA A 182 3.42 -12.03 -7.36
CA ALA A 182 2.50 -11.09 -8.00
C ALA A 182 1.98 -11.61 -9.35
N CYS A 183 2.86 -12.18 -10.18
CA CYS A 183 2.46 -12.83 -11.43
C CYS A 183 1.48 -14.00 -11.21
N LYS A 184 1.69 -14.82 -10.17
CA LYS A 184 0.78 -15.90 -9.81
C LYS A 184 -0.59 -15.36 -9.38
N MET A 185 -0.63 -14.31 -8.54
CA MET A 185 -1.87 -13.70 -8.07
C MET A 185 -2.66 -13.05 -9.22
N GLU A 186 -1.99 -12.33 -10.11
CA GLU A 186 -2.61 -11.75 -11.30
C GLU A 186 -3.22 -12.84 -12.20
N ALA A 187 -2.50 -13.93 -12.43
CA ALA A 187 -2.98 -15.07 -13.21
C ALA A 187 -4.23 -15.71 -12.58
N LEU A 188 -4.24 -15.92 -11.26
CA LEU A 188 -5.40 -16.46 -10.53
C LEU A 188 -6.64 -15.57 -10.64
N ARG A 189 -6.45 -14.25 -10.76
CA ARG A 189 -7.55 -13.30 -10.98
C ARG A 189 -8.04 -13.23 -12.44
N GLY A 190 -7.47 -14.03 -13.34
CA GLY A 190 -7.85 -14.07 -14.75
C GLY A 190 -7.43 -12.84 -15.56
N LYS A 191 -6.47 -12.04 -15.07
CA LYS A 191 -5.95 -10.85 -15.76
C LYS A 191 -4.63 -11.11 -16.52
N ALA A 192 -4.08 -12.30 -16.43
CA ALA A 192 -2.86 -12.65 -17.13
C ALA A 192 -3.09 -12.63 -18.64
N SER A 193 -2.85 -11.50 -19.27
CA SER A 193 -2.53 -11.30 -20.68
C SER A 193 -3.15 -10.11 -21.42
N ASP A 194 -3.81 -9.17 -20.78
CA ASP A 194 -4.15 -7.91 -21.45
C ASP A 194 -2.91 -6.98 -21.54
N SER A 195 -1.80 -7.53 -22.06
CA SER A 195 -0.54 -6.81 -22.26
C SER A 195 -0.62 -5.69 -23.32
N ASN A 196 -1.78 -5.47 -23.94
CA ASN A 196 -1.98 -4.47 -24.98
C ASN A 196 -2.66 -3.18 -24.51
N ASN A 197 -3.00 -3.02 -23.24
CA ASN A 197 -3.51 -1.76 -22.71
C ASN A 197 -2.41 -1.04 -21.90
N GLU A 198 -1.41 -0.50 -22.58
CA GLU A 198 -0.51 0.50 -21.99
C GLU A 198 -1.38 1.67 -21.49
N LYS A 199 -1.68 1.70 -20.22
CA LYS A 199 -2.35 2.85 -19.60
C LYS A 199 -1.29 3.90 -19.35
N ILE A 200 -1.36 4.98 -20.12
CA ILE A 200 -0.56 6.17 -19.88
C ILE A 200 -1.21 6.94 -18.73
N ASP A 201 -0.45 7.22 -17.71
CA ASP A 201 -0.79 8.17 -16.66
C ASP A 201 0.04 9.43 -16.81
N TYR A 202 -0.44 10.53 -16.26
CA TYR A 202 0.26 11.81 -16.35
C TYR A 202 0.69 12.25 -14.95
N SER A 203 1.98 12.50 -14.78
CA SER A 203 2.53 13.11 -13.59
C SER A 203 2.65 14.62 -13.76
N PHE A 204 2.19 15.37 -12.78
CA PHE A 204 2.22 16.83 -12.79
C PHE A 204 3.25 17.31 -11.77
N ASN A 205 4.28 17.98 -12.21
CA ASN A 205 5.28 18.62 -11.36
C ASN A 205 5.14 20.13 -11.46
N VAL A 206 5.02 20.81 -10.31
CA VAL A 206 4.96 22.28 -10.25
C VAL A 206 6.23 22.79 -9.61
N LYS A 207 7.00 23.55 -10.38
CA LYS A 207 8.22 24.21 -9.91
C LYS A 207 8.24 25.64 -10.43
N ASP A 208 8.46 26.62 -9.55
CA ASP A 208 8.57 28.05 -9.89
C ASP A 208 7.38 28.53 -10.77
N ASP A 209 6.14 28.19 -10.37
CA ASP A 209 4.89 28.48 -11.11
C ASP A 209 4.80 27.85 -12.51
N HIS A 210 5.74 26.98 -12.88
CA HIS A 210 5.70 26.20 -14.11
C HIS A 210 5.20 24.79 -13.84
N VAL A 211 4.21 24.36 -14.64
CA VAL A 211 3.68 22.99 -14.61
C VAL A 211 4.36 22.17 -15.70
N THR A 212 5.07 21.14 -15.29
CA THR A 212 5.61 20.13 -16.21
C THR A 212 4.72 18.91 -16.17
N ILE A 213 4.26 18.45 -17.32
CA ILE A 213 3.48 17.21 -17.46
C ILE A 213 4.40 16.17 -18.08
N SER A 214 4.57 15.05 -17.38
CA SER A 214 5.31 13.90 -17.88
C SER A 214 4.41 12.67 -17.99
N GLU A 215 4.60 11.89 -19.05
CA GLU A 215 3.91 10.60 -19.20
C GLU A 215 4.60 9.56 -18.32
N ARG A 216 3.81 8.82 -17.55
CA ARG A 216 4.23 7.64 -16.83
C ARG A 216 3.49 6.43 -17.39
N ARG A 217 4.21 5.44 -17.85
CA ARG A 217 3.62 4.16 -18.22
C ARG A 217 3.28 3.39 -16.95
N ARG A 218 2.01 3.05 -16.77
CA ARG A 218 1.58 2.14 -15.70
C ARG A 218 1.78 0.70 -16.12
N GLY A 219 2.01 -0.15 -15.13
CA GLY A 219 2.14 -1.59 -15.33
C GLY A 219 3.59 -2.05 -15.38
N SER A 220 4.51 -1.22 -14.88
CA SER A 220 5.88 -1.66 -14.62
C SER A 220 5.89 -2.86 -13.67
N PRO A 221 6.94 -3.68 -13.66
CA PRO A 221 7.09 -4.76 -12.68
C PRO A 221 6.95 -4.29 -11.24
N ILE A 222 7.40 -3.08 -10.92
CA ILE A 222 7.27 -2.47 -9.60
C ILE A 222 5.80 -2.21 -9.27
N ASP A 223 5.07 -1.54 -10.18
CA ASP A 223 3.64 -1.27 -10.02
C ASP A 223 2.85 -2.57 -9.82
N LYS A 224 3.20 -3.63 -10.54
CA LYS A 224 2.56 -4.94 -10.40
C LYS A 224 2.80 -5.55 -9.03
N VAL A 225 4.02 -5.56 -8.54
CA VAL A 225 4.34 -6.10 -7.21
C VAL A 225 3.53 -5.39 -6.14
N VAL A 226 3.61 -4.06 -6.08
CA VAL A 226 2.90 -3.29 -5.05
C VAL A 226 1.38 -3.49 -5.18
N SER A 227 0.82 -3.35 -6.38
CA SER A 227 -0.63 -3.46 -6.58
C SER A 227 -1.18 -4.84 -6.24
N GLU A 228 -0.51 -5.94 -6.61
CA GLU A 228 -0.98 -7.29 -6.31
C GLU A 228 -0.97 -7.60 -4.82
N LEU A 229 0.07 -7.17 -4.11
CA LEU A 229 0.16 -7.33 -2.66
C LEU A 229 -0.93 -6.50 -1.95
N MET A 230 -1.17 -5.26 -2.39
CA MET A 230 -2.23 -4.41 -1.84
C MET A 230 -3.62 -4.96 -2.16
N ILE A 231 -3.86 -5.46 -3.36
CA ILE A 231 -5.13 -6.12 -3.71
C ILE A 231 -5.37 -7.33 -2.81
N TYR A 232 -4.34 -8.16 -2.60
CA TYR A 232 -4.46 -9.35 -1.78
C TYR A 232 -4.80 -9.02 -0.33
N VAL A 233 -4.01 -8.15 0.31
CA VAL A 233 -4.21 -7.81 1.73
C VAL A 233 -5.57 -7.14 1.98
N ASN A 234 -5.98 -6.22 1.10
CA ASN A 234 -7.28 -5.56 1.20
C ASN A 234 -8.45 -6.53 1.02
N ALA A 235 -8.34 -7.46 0.07
CA ALA A 235 -9.37 -8.47 -0.16
C ALA A 235 -9.49 -9.43 1.03
N GLU A 236 -8.36 -9.89 1.57
CA GLU A 236 -8.34 -10.85 2.68
C GLU A 236 -8.83 -10.22 3.98
N TRP A 237 -8.36 -9.02 4.34
CA TRP A 237 -8.87 -8.33 5.53
C TRP A 237 -10.33 -7.90 5.38
N GLY A 238 -10.74 -7.46 4.18
CA GLY A 238 -12.15 -7.18 3.90
C GLY A 238 -13.04 -8.41 4.11
N LYS A 239 -12.58 -9.57 3.65
CA LYS A 239 -13.26 -10.84 3.87
C LYS A 239 -13.31 -11.21 5.36
N GLN A 240 -12.18 -11.10 6.08
CA GLN A 240 -12.14 -11.39 7.53
C GLN A 240 -13.10 -10.52 8.34
N LEU A 241 -13.20 -9.22 8.02
CA LEU A 241 -14.19 -8.32 8.64
C LEU A 241 -15.63 -8.77 8.35
N ALA A 242 -15.93 -9.11 7.09
CA ALA A 242 -17.26 -9.57 6.70
C ALA A 242 -17.64 -10.90 7.38
N ASP A 243 -16.74 -11.88 7.37
CA ASP A 243 -16.94 -13.20 7.99
C ASP A 243 -17.08 -13.07 9.52
N GLY A 244 -16.37 -12.13 10.13
CA GLY A 244 -16.47 -11.81 11.55
C GLY A 244 -17.68 -10.96 11.94
N GLY A 245 -18.51 -10.53 11.00
CA GLY A 245 -19.63 -9.61 11.25
C GLY A 245 -19.21 -8.24 11.77
N VAL A 246 -17.98 -7.84 11.53
CA VAL A 246 -17.42 -6.54 11.92
C VAL A 246 -17.72 -5.51 10.83
N ALA A 247 -18.23 -4.34 11.23
CA ALA A 247 -18.48 -3.25 10.32
C ALA A 247 -17.16 -2.77 9.69
N GLY A 248 -17.14 -2.62 8.36
CA GLY A 248 -15.99 -2.15 7.60
C GLY A 248 -16.44 -1.18 6.49
N ILE A 249 -15.49 -0.36 6.04
CA ILE A 249 -15.71 0.51 4.88
C ILE A 249 -15.16 -0.21 3.65
N TYR A 250 -16.05 -0.54 2.73
CA TYR A 250 -15.69 -1.22 1.48
C TYR A 250 -15.75 -0.21 0.33
N ARG A 251 -14.60 -0.01 -0.32
CA ARG A 251 -14.56 0.79 -1.54
C ARG A 251 -14.99 -0.07 -2.72
N SER A 252 -16.10 0.29 -3.35
CA SER A 252 -16.60 -0.38 -4.55
C SER A 252 -16.59 0.58 -5.74
N GLN A 253 -16.38 0.05 -6.92
CA GLN A 253 -16.52 0.78 -8.16
C GLN A 253 -17.63 0.14 -8.99
N SER A 254 -18.65 0.93 -9.36
CA SER A 254 -19.66 0.45 -10.31
C SER A 254 -19.00 0.29 -11.67
N GLY A 255 -18.98 -0.96 -12.18
CA GLY A 255 -18.39 -1.25 -13.47
C GLY A 255 -19.10 -0.47 -14.58
N GLY A 256 -18.34 0.34 -15.33
CA GLY A 256 -18.79 0.78 -16.63
C GLY A 256 -18.89 -0.44 -17.54
N LYS A 257 -19.98 -0.59 -18.28
CA LYS A 257 -20.32 -1.67 -19.22
C LYS A 257 -20.15 -3.09 -18.66
N VAL A 258 -21.27 -3.77 -18.49
CA VAL A 258 -21.33 -5.21 -18.15
C VAL A 258 -20.42 -5.98 -19.11
N ARG A 259 -19.26 -6.44 -18.64
CA ARG A 259 -18.48 -7.46 -19.34
C ARG A 259 -19.18 -8.79 -19.08
N MET A 260 -19.74 -9.39 -20.10
CA MET A 260 -20.22 -10.76 -20.00
C MET A 260 -19.00 -11.67 -19.79
N SER A 261 -18.83 -12.18 -18.59
CA SER A 261 -17.89 -13.26 -18.29
C SER A 261 -18.60 -14.59 -18.52
N THR A 262 -18.00 -15.47 -19.30
CA THR A 262 -18.49 -16.84 -19.50
C THR A 262 -18.11 -17.77 -18.34
N SER A 263 -17.36 -17.29 -17.36
CA SER A 263 -17.05 -18.03 -16.14
C SER A 263 -17.99 -17.61 -15.02
N PRO A 264 -18.58 -18.54 -14.26
CA PRO A 264 -19.36 -18.20 -13.09
C PRO A 264 -18.42 -17.53 -12.07
N ALA A 265 -18.69 -16.27 -11.71
CA ALA A 265 -17.95 -15.58 -10.67
C ALA A 265 -18.18 -16.32 -9.34
N PRO A 266 -17.13 -16.74 -8.63
CA PRO A 266 -17.30 -17.52 -7.41
C PRO A 266 -17.93 -16.75 -6.24
N HIS A 267 -18.09 -15.45 -6.32
CA HIS A 267 -18.74 -14.65 -5.27
C HIS A 267 -19.52 -13.47 -5.86
N GLN A 268 -20.84 -13.64 -5.99
CA GLN A 268 -21.76 -12.51 -6.09
C GLN A 268 -21.89 -11.91 -4.70
N GLY A 269 -21.40 -10.69 -4.50
CA GLY A 269 -21.72 -9.91 -3.30
C GLY A 269 -20.69 -8.93 -2.77
N LEU A 270 -19.42 -9.12 -3.02
CA LEU A 270 -18.39 -8.16 -2.58
C LEU A 270 -17.66 -7.62 -3.80
N GLY A 271 -17.95 -6.38 -4.15
CA GLY A 271 -17.24 -5.68 -5.21
C GLY A 271 -15.80 -5.42 -4.78
N VAL A 272 -14.88 -6.28 -5.20
CA VAL A 272 -13.45 -5.97 -5.12
C VAL A 272 -13.19 -4.84 -6.10
N SER A 273 -12.69 -3.70 -5.63
CA SER A 273 -12.31 -2.62 -6.52
C SER A 273 -11.16 -3.13 -7.40
N GLN A 274 -11.41 -3.22 -8.68
CA GLN A 274 -10.39 -3.50 -9.67
C GLN A 274 -9.90 -2.14 -10.19
N TYR A 275 -8.65 -1.81 -9.89
CA TYR A 275 -7.95 -0.71 -10.55
C TYR A 275 -7.41 -1.17 -11.89
#